data_49d27d76266c974b48d70ec6e309a1e8
#
_entry.id   49d27d76266c974b48d70ec6e309a1e8
#
_cell.length_a   1.000
_cell.length_b   1.000
_cell.length_c   1.000
_cell.angle_alpha   90.00
_cell.angle_beta   90.00
_cell.angle_gamma   90.00
#
_symmetry.space_group_name_H-M   'P 1'
#
loop_
_entity.id
_entity.type
_entity.pdbx_description
1 polymer ?
#
loop_
_entity_poly.entity_id
_entity_poly.type
_entity_poly.pdbx_seq_one_letter_code
_entity_poly.pdbx_strand_id
1 'polypeptide(L)'
;FENALAVNCVQKSHRPVWLLEDESRNIGKVHLPETLYAAMGLAPVVVVEEPLDNRLQRISQLYFAEMVDKYRNAYGATAGWDKYCDYLKQGLFALRKRLGLGRYAVLQQILDDALIEQLATGKIDLHLDWLSILLTEYYDPMYQYQLNKKKDRVIFRGDYQSVCEFIENYHPVSL
;
A
#
# COMPACT_ATOMS: atom_id res chain seq x y z
N PHE A 1 -5.75 19.32 6.47
CA PHE A 1 -4.63 18.58 5.88
C PHE A 1 -3.57 19.55 5.34
N GLU A 2 -3.89 20.44 4.38
CA GLU A 2 -2.93 21.35 3.73
C GLU A 2 -2.18 22.22 4.72
N ASN A 3 -2.86 22.82 5.68
CA ASN A 3 -2.20 23.64 6.73
C ASN A 3 -1.20 22.81 7.57
N ALA A 4 -1.58 21.59 7.95
CA ALA A 4 -0.68 20.72 8.71
C ALA A 4 0.54 20.30 7.87
N LEU A 5 0.33 20.03 6.59
CA LEU A 5 1.40 19.74 5.63
C LEU A 5 2.34 20.95 5.48
N ALA A 6 1.79 22.14 5.26
CA ALA A 6 2.57 23.38 5.13
C ALA A 6 3.41 23.66 6.38
N VAL A 7 2.84 23.51 7.58
CA VAL A 7 3.58 23.68 8.85
C VAL A 7 4.74 22.67 8.94
N ASN A 8 4.49 21.39 8.61
CA ASN A 8 5.56 20.39 8.58
C ASN A 8 6.66 20.72 7.57
N CYS A 9 6.28 21.23 6.39
CA CYS A 9 7.23 21.65 5.35
C CYS A 9 8.12 22.81 5.88
N VAL A 10 7.52 23.83 6.50
CA VAL A 10 8.27 24.94 7.07
C VAL A 10 9.21 24.48 8.18
N GLN A 11 8.72 23.65 9.10
CA GLN A 11 9.54 23.13 10.22
C GLN A 11 10.72 22.28 9.75
N LYS A 12 10.60 21.62 8.63
CA LYS A 12 11.63 20.75 8.04
C LYS A 12 12.39 21.39 6.87
N SER A 13 12.18 22.67 6.60
CA SER A 13 12.81 23.38 5.47
C SER A 13 14.34 23.41 5.50
N HIS A 14 14.95 23.16 6.68
CA HIS A 14 16.40 23.02 6.83
C HIS A 14 16.95 21.69 6.27
N ARG A 15 16.08 20.73 5.93
CA ARG A 15 16.50 19.46 5.33
C ARG A 15 16.74 19.62 3.83
N PRO A 16 17.90 19.19 3.30
CA PRO A 16 18.23 19.37 1.89
C PRO A 16 17.39 18.48 0.96
N VAL A 17 16.89 17.36 1.47
CA VAL A 17 16.11 16.36 0.72
C VAL A 17 14.91 15.90 1.54
N TRP A 18 13.79 15.71 0.84
CA TRP A 18 12.59 15.08 1.37
C TRP A 18 12.33 13.81 0.58
N LEU A 19 12.16 12.72 1.32
CA LEU A 19 11.69 11.47 0.75
C LEU A 19 10.16 11.43 0.90
N LEU A 20 9.48 11.27 -0.22
CA LEU A 20 8.03 11.15 -0.27
C LEU A 20 7.65 9.84 -0.96
N GLU A 21 6.59 9.21 -0.48
CA GLU A 21 5.96 8.12 -1.20
C GLU A 21 5.38 8.65 -2.52
N ASP A 22 5.57 7.91 -3.62
CA ASP A 22 5.10 8.31 -4.96
C ASP A 22 3.60 8.02 -5.12
N GLU A 23 2.82 8.65 -4.26
CA GLU A 23 1.37 8.56 -4.24
C GLU A 23 0.72 9.31 -5.40
N SER A 24 -0.53 8.95 -5.68
CA SER A 24 -1.35 9.70 -6.63
C SER A 24 -1.74 11.07 -6.07
N ARG A 25 -2.30 11.94 -6.93
CA ARG A 25 -2.81 13.25 -6.52
C ARG A 25 -3.78 13.18 -5.32
N ASN A 26 -4.48 12.05 -5.16
CA ASN A 26 -5.47 11.85 -4.11
C ASN A 26 -5.02 10.75 -3.15
N ILE A 27 -4.94 11.09 -1.87
CA ILE A 27 -4.74 10.16 -0.77
C ILE A 27 -6.10 9.98 -0.07
N GLY A 28 -6.83 8.93 -0.46
CA GLY A 28 -8.20 8.74 -0.01
C GLY A 28 -9.13 9.88 -0.45
N LYS A 29 -9.65 10.67 0.51
CA LYS A 29 -10.51 11.84 0.25
C LYS A 29 -9.77 13.17 0.22
N VAL A 30 -8.45 13.14 0.38
CA VAL A 30 -7.61 14.34 0.47
C VAL A 30 -6.84 14.52 -0.83
N HIS A 31 -6.76 15.76 -1.31
CA HIS A 31 -5.94 16.13 -2.46
C HIS A 31 -4.59 16.66 -2.00
N LEU A 32 -3.52 16.27 -2.70
CA LEU A 32 -2.23 16.93 -2.53
C LEU A 32 -2.28 18.34 -3.13
N PRO A 33 -1.64 19.34 -2.51
CA PRO A 33 -1.49 20.66 -3.11
C PRO A 33 -0.85 20.56 -4.50
N GLU A 34 -1.37 21.34 -5.45
CA GLU A 34 -0.94 21.25 -6.86
C GLU A 34 0.56 21.48 -7.03
N THR A 35 1.11 22.44 -6.30
CA THR A 35 2.54 22.76 -6.34
C THR A 35 3.41 21.62 -5.85
N LEU A 36 3.00 20.92 -4.78
CA LEU A 36 3.72 19.74 -4.27
C LEU A 36 3.62 18.58 -5.26
N TYR A 37 2.42 18.30 -5.76
CA TYR A 37 2.21 17.23 -6.74
C TYR A 37 3.00 17.45 -8.03
N ALA A 38 3.05 18.69 -8.52
CA ALA A 38 3.86 19.05 -9.69
C ALA A 38 5.36 18.84 -9.42
N ALA A 39 5.86 19.25 -8.25
CA ALA A 39 7.25 19.02 -7.85
C ALA A 39 7.58 17.52 -7.74
N MET A 40 6.71 16.71 -7.16
CA MET A 40 6.85 15.25 -7.13
C MET A 40 6.90 14.67 -8.55
N GLY A 41 6.13 15.24 -9.48
CA GLY A 41 6.11 14.86 -10.89
C GLY A 41 7.46 15.04 -11.61
N LEU A 42 8.33 15.91 -11.12
CA LEU A 42 9.66 16.20 -11.67
C LEU A 42 10.80 15.54 -10.86
N ALA A 43 10.53 15.13 -9.64
CA ALA A 43 11.55 14.62 -8.73
C ALA A 43 12.13 13.26 -9.20
N PRO A 44 13.40 12.97 -8.87
CA PRO A 44 13.98 11.64 -9.04
C PRO A 44 13.18 10.57 -8.31
N VAL A 45 13.20 9.36 -8.83
CA VAL A 45 12.47 8.21 -8.28
C VAL A 45 13.46 7.15 -7.82
N VAL A 46 13.26 6.65 -6.62
CA VAL A 46 13.96 5.48 -6.08
C VAL A 46 12.96 4.34 -5.94
N VAL A 47 13.32 3.15 -6.38
CA VAL A 47 12.42 1.99 -6.38
C VAL A 47 12.89 0.96 -5.37
N VAL A 48 12.02 0.65 -4.41
CA VAL A 48 12.21 -0.49 -3.50
C VAL A 48 11.65 -1.73 -4.18
N GLU A 49 12.50 -2.72 -4.40
CA GLU A 49 12.12 -4.02 -4.94
C GLU A 49 12.05 -5.03 -3.79
N GLU A 50 10.89 -5.64 -3.60
CA GLU A 50 10.69 -6.60 -2.53
C GLU A 50 10.06 -7.88 -3.08
N PRO A 51 10.63 -9.06 -2.73
CA PRO A 51 10.08 -10.36 -3.10
C PRO A 51 8.62 -10.50 -2.70
N LEU A 52 7.84 -11.22 -3.49
CA LEU A 52 6.40 -11.43 -3.24
C LEU A 52 6.15 -12.01 -1.84
N ASP A 53 6.95 -12.99 -1.42
CA ASP A 53 6.79 -13.66 -0.13
C ASP A 53 6.93 -12.68 1.05
N ASN A 54 7.90 -11.77 1.00
CA ASN A 54 8.07 -10.75 2.03
C ASN A 54 6.88 -9.79 2.08
N ARG A 55 6.37 -9.39 0.90
CA ARG A 55 5.18 -8.53 0.81
C ARG A 55 3.94 -9.23 1.35
N LEU A 56 3.74 -10.51 1.00
CA LEU A 56 2.65 -11.34 1.50
C LEU A 56 2.72 -11.45 3.03
N GLN A 57 3.88 -11.76 3.58
CA GLN A 57 4.08 -11.89 5.01
C GLN A 57 3.75 -10.57 5.75
N ARG A 58 4.27 -9.44 5.27
CA ARG A 58 4.03 -8.13 5.89
C ARG A 58 2.56 -7.71 5.81
N ILE A 59 1.93 -7.88 4.65
CA ILE A 59 0.53 -7.52 4.46
C ILE A 59 -0.37 -8.44 5.31
N SER A 60 -0.09 -9.74 5.35
CA SER A 60 -0.89 -10.68 6.14
C SER A 60 -0.81 -10.37 7.63
N GLN A 61 0.38 -10.04 8.15
CA GLN A 61 0.54 -9.62 9.53
C GLN A 61 -0.30 -8.39 9.86
N LEU A 62 -0.23 -7.35 9.01
CA LEU A 62 -0.95 -6.09 9.26
C LEU A 62 -2.47 -6.23 9.12
N TYR A 63 -2.94 -6.88 8.05
CA TYR A 63 -4.35 -6.87 7.68
C TYR A 63 -5.14 -8.07 8.24
N PHE A 64 -4.49 -9.21 8.50
CA PHE A 64 -5.21 -10.41 8.94
C PHE A 64 -4.92 -10.77 10.40
N ALA A 65 -3.70 -10.52 10.91
CA ALA A 65 -3.39 -10.75 12.30
C ALA A 65 -3.70 -9.53 13.19
N GLU A 66 -3.06 -8.38 12.92
CA GLU A 66 -3.20 -7.21 13.79
C GLU A 66 -4.55 -6.48 13.62
N MET A 67 -5.09 -6.41 12.41
CA MET A 67 -6.31 -5.66 12.13
C MET A 67 -7.52 -6.28 12.86
N VAL A 68 -7.63 -7.62 12.87
CA VAL A 68 -8.72 -8.29 13.58
C VAL A 68 -8.70 -7.97 15.08
N ASP A 69 -7.52 -7.88 15.68
CA ASP A 69 -7.39 -7.52 17.09
C ASP A 69 -7.76 -6.05 17.33
N LYS A 70 -7.37 -5.15 16.44
CA LYS A 70 -7.79 -3.73 16.51
C LYS A 70 -9.31 -3.59 16.48
N TYR A 71 -9.99 -4.32 15.59
CA TYR A 71 -11.45 -4.31 15.53
C TYR A 71 -12.10 -4.94 16.77
N ARG A 72 -11.60 -6.08 17.25
CA ARG A 72 -12.10 -6.73 18.46
C ARG A 72 -11.93 -5.86 19.71
N ASN A 73 -10.79 -5.20 19.83
CA ASN A 73 -10.52 -4.28 20.95
C ASN A 73 -11.44 -3.04 20.91
N ALA A 74 -11.76 -2.54 19.72
CA ALA A 74 -12.60 -1.35 19.57
C ALA A 74 -14.10 -1.63 19.74
N TYR A 75 -14.59 -2.81 19.31
CA TYR A 75 -16.02 -3.09 19.19
C TYR A 75 -16.48 -4.34 19.95
N GLY A 76 -15.58 -5.03 20.65
CA GLY A 76 -15.85 -6.33 21.29
C GLY A 76 -15.67 -7.52 20.35
N ALA A 77 -15.65 -8.73 20.89
CA ALA A 77 -15.25 -9.92 20.15
C ALA A 77 -16.12 -10.19 18.91
N THR A 78 -17.45 -10.20 19.07
CA THR A 78 -18.39 -10.54 17.99
C THR A 78 -18.55 -9.39 17.01
N ALA A 79 -18.94 -8.19 17.47
CA ALA A 79 -19.13 -7.04 16.61
C ALA A 79 -17.84 -6.58 15.93
N GLY A 80 -16.70 -6.75 16.60
CA GLY A 80 -15.37 -6.48 16.02
C GLY A 80 -15.06 -7.41 14.87
N TRP A 81 -15.36 -8.72 15.03
CA TRP A 81 -15.20 -9.69 13.95
C TRP A 81 -16.07 -9.34 12.73
N ASP A 82 -17.35 -9.05 12.94
CA ASP A 82 -18.26 -8.71 11.84
C ASP A 82 -17.78 -7.47 11.08
N LYS A 83 -17.36 -6.42 11.80
CA LYS A 83 -16.82 -5.20 11.19
C LYS A 83 -15.50 -5.44 10.45
N TYR A 84 -14.65 -6.32 10.94
CA TYR A 84 -13.44 -6.73 10.25
C TYR A 84 -13.74 -7.47 8.94
N CYS A 85 -14.68 -8.42 8.97
CA CYS A 85 -15.15 -9.11 7.76
C CYS A 85 -15.71 -8.12 6.72
N ASP A 86 -16.56 -7.20 7.18
CA ASP A 86 -17.13 -6.15 6.32
C ASP A 86 -16.04 -5.27 5.70
N TYR A 87 -15.02 -4.89 6.46
CA TYR A 87 -13.90 -4.11 5.98
C TYR A 87 -13.18 -4.79 4.82
N LEU A 88 -12.81 -6.08 4.97
CA LEU A 88 -12.13 -6.83 3.91
C LEU A 88 -13.02 -7.02 2.67
N LYS A 89 -14.28 -7.40 2.88
CA LYS A 89 -15.26 -7.59 1.80
C LYS A 89 -15.54 -6.30 1.03
N GLN A 90 -15.70 -5.18 1.72
CA GLN A 90 -15.89 -3.87 1.08
C GLN A 90 -14.65 -3.41 0.32
N GLY A 91 -13.45 -3.67 0.86
CA GLY A 91 -12.19 -3.40 0.17
C GLY A 91 -12.10 -4.14 -1.17
N LEU A 92 -12.36 -5.45 -1.15
CA LEU A 92 -12.38 -6.25 -2.37
C LEU A 92 -13.49 -5.82 -3.33
N PHE A 93 -14.69 -5.55 -2.82
CA PHE A 93 -15.82 -5.07 -3.61
C PHE A 93 -15.56 -3.74 -4.32
N ALA A 94 -14.81 -2.83 -3.71
CA ALA A 94 -14.42 -1.57 -4.35
C ALA A 94 -13.57 -1.79 -5.61
N LEU A 95 -12.85 -2.91 -5.69
CA LEU A 95 -12.01 -3.26 -6.83
C LEU A 95 -12.75 -4.02 -7.94
N ARG A 96 -14.01 -4.47 -7.74
CA ARG A 96 -14.73 -5.36 -8.64
C ARG A 96 -14.80 -4.91 -10.10
N LYS A 97 -14.93 -3.59 -10.35
CA LYS A 97 -14.97 -3.04 -11.71
C LYS A 97 -13.62 -3.13 -12.43
N ARG A 98 -12.54 -3.02 -11.68
CA ARG A 98 -11.17 -3.06 -12.20
C ARG A 98 -10.69 -4.50 -12.38
N LEU A 99 -11.09 -5.39 -11.50
CA LEU A 99 -10.78 -6.82 -11.58
C LEU A 99 -11.57 -7.54 -12.68
N GLY A 100 -12.77 -7.06 -13.00
CA GLY A 100 -13.76 -7.77 -13.78
C GLY A 100 -14.54 -8.80 -12.94
N LEU A 101 -15.76 -9.13 -13.38
CA LEU A 101 -16.69 -9.93 -12.58
C LEU A 101 -16.17 -11.35 -12.29
N GLY A 102 -15.53 -12.00 -13.28
CA GLY A 102 -15.01 -13.36 -13.11
C GLY A 102 -13.93 -13.45 -12.04
N ARG A 103 -12.89 -12.61 -12.15
CA ARG A 103 -11.80 -12.60 -11.17
C ARG A 103 -12.30 -12.17 -9.78
N TYR A 104 -13.19 -11.18 -9.72
CA TYR A 104 -13.80 -10.76 -8.47
C TYR A 104 -14.54 -11.90 -7.77
N ALA A 105 -15.33 -12.70 -8.51
CA ALA A 105 -16.07 -13.84 -7.95
C ALA A 105 -15.13 -14.90 -7.35
N VAL A 106 -14.03 -15.22 -8.04
CA VAL A 106 -13.01 -16.14 -7.52
C VAL A 106 -12.38 -15.62 -6.24
N LEU A 107 -11.92 -14.36 -6.24
CA LEU A 107 -11.30 -13.75 -5.06
C LEU A 107 -12.26 -13.64 -3.88
N GLN A 108 -13.54 -13.34 -4.16
CA GLN A 108 -14.57 -13.28 -3.12
C GLN A 108 -14.78 -14.65 -2.47
N GLN A 109 -14.83 -15.72 -3.26
CA GLN A 109 -14.98 -17.07 -2.70
C GLN A 109 -13.81 -17.43 -1.80
N ILE A 110 -12.57 -17.22 -2.26
CA ILE A 110 -11.37 -17.51 -1.46
C ILE A 110 -11.34 -16.67 -0.17
N LEU A 111 -11.71 -15.40 -0.24
CA LEU A 111 -11.82 -14.53 0.94
C LEU A 111 -12.88 -15.05 1.93
N ASP A 112 -14.04 -15.47 1.45
CA ASP A 112 -15.09 -16.02 2.32
C ASP A 112 -14.61 -17.31 3.03
N ASP A 113 -13.95 -18.21 2.32
CA ASP A 113 -13.36 -19.44 2.89
C ASP A 113 -12.26 -19.12 3.91
N ALA A 114 -11.39 -18.16 3.59
CA ALA A 114 -10.34 -17.71 4.49
C ALA A 114 -10.88 -17.11 5.80
N LEU A 115 -11.97 -16.33 5.73
CA LEU A 115 -12.64 -15.77 6.90
C LEU A 115 -13.29 -16.86 7.77
N ILE A 116 -13.87 -17.88 7.16
CA ILE A 116 -14.44 -19.03 7.87
C ILE A 116 -13.33 -19.79 8.64
N GLU A 117 -12.21 -20.07 7.96
CA GLU A 117 -11.08 -20.75 8.60
C GLU A 117 -10.48 -19.91 9.73
N GLN A 118 -10.27 -18.62 9.48
CA GLN A 118 -9.71 -17.71 10.48
C GLN A 118 -10.60 -17.64 11.74
N LEU A 119 -11.93 -17.59 11.57
CA LEU A 119 -12.85 -17.60 12.71
C LEU A 119 -12.76 -18.91 13.50
N ALA A 120 -12.67 -20.05 12.80
CA ALA A 120 -12.69 -21.38 13.42
C ALA A 120 -11.36 -21.76 14.09
N THR A 121 -10.24 -21.36 13.49
CA THR A 121 -8.90 -21.86 13.88
C THR A 121 -7.93 -20.77 14.32
N GLY A 122 -8.20 -19.51 13.99
CA GLY A 122 -7.27 -18.40 14.15
C GLY A 122 -6.17 -18.33 13.07
N LYS A 123 -6.11 -19.30 12.15
CA LYS A 123 -5.11 -19.31 11.09
C LYS A 123 -5.44 -18.30 10.00
N ILE A 124 -4.40 -17.72 9.39
CA ILE A 124 -4.52 -16.69 8.35
C ILE A 124 -3.95 -17.15 7.00
N ASP A 125 -3.52 -18.41 6.90
CA ASP A 125 -2.79 -18.91 5.73
C ASP A 125 -3.62 -18.85 4.44
N LEU A 126 -4.90 -19.17 4.49
CA LEU A 126 -5.79 -19.07 3.31
C LEU A 126 -5.95 -17.65 2.78
N HIS A 127 -5.71 -16.64 3.61
CA HIS A 127 -5.70 -15.26 3.11
C HIS A 127 -4.57 -14.99 2.12
N LEU A 128 -3.47 -15.75 2.17
CA LEU A 128 -2.34 -15.59 1.24
C LEU A 128 -2.73 -15.90 -0.19
N ASP A 129 -3.66 -16.83 -0.42
CA ASP A 129 -4.08 -17.26 -1.75
C ASP A 129 -4.74 -16.10 -2.53
N TRP A 130 -5.80 -15.49 -1.96
CA TRP A 130 -6.44 -14.36 -2.63
C TRP A 130 -5.57 -13.10 -2.66
N LEU A 131 -4.73 -12.88 -1.64
CA LEU A 131 -3.81 -11.76 -1.59
C LEU A 131 -2.73 -11.89 -2.67
N SER A 132 -2.16 -13.10 -2.85
CA SER A 132 -1.18 -13.38 -3.90
C SER A 132 -1.74 -13.08 -5.29
N ILE A 133 -2.94 -13.58 -5.59
CA ILE A 133 -3.63 -13.28 -6.86
C ILE A 133 -3.85 -11.78 -7.03
N LEU A 134 -4.30 -11.09 -5.98
CA LEU A 134 -4.56 -9.66 -6.02
C LEU A 134 -3.28 -8.86 -6.27
N LEU A 135 -2.17 -9.24 -5.64
CA LEU A 135 -0.87 -8.58 -5.84
C LEU A 135 -0.36 -8.83 -7.26
N THR A 136 -0.26 -10.09 -7.69
CA THR A 136 0.41 -10.45 -8.95
C THR A 136 -0.40 -10.12 -10.19
N GLU A 137 -1.73 -10.24 -10.13
CA GLU A 137 -2.57 -10.06 -11.31
C GLU A 137 -3.24 -8.68 -11.42
N TYR A 138 -3.21 -7.89 -10.35
CA TYR A 138 -3.81 -6.56 -10.38
C TYR A 138 -2.83 -5.46 -9.97
N TYR A 139 -2.26 -5.52 -8.75
CA TYR A 139 -1.43 -4.43 -8.25
C TYR A 139 -0.08 -4.35 -8.98
N ASP A 140 0.64 -5.44 -9.13
CA ASP A 140 1.97 -5.43 -9.75
C ASP A 140 1.93 -4.94 -11.20
N PRO A 141 1.01 -5.39 -12.07
CA PRO A 141 0.86 -4.84 -13.42
C PRO A 141 0.50 -3.34 -13.42
N MET A 142 -0.33 -2.91 -12.48
CA MET A 142 -0.72 -1.49 -12.35
C MET A 142 0.48 -0.63 -11.94
N TYR A 143 1.23 -1.04 -10.91
CA TYR A 143 2.42 -0.32 -10.45
C TYR A 143 3.53 -0.33 -11.51
N GLN A 144 3.76 -1.47 -12.17
CA GLN A 144 4.74 -1.55 -13.25
C GLN A 144 4.40 -0.60 -14.42
N TYR A 145 3.12 -0.49 -14.77
CA TYR A 145 2.68 0.47 -15.79
C TYR A 145 2.95 1.92 -15.36
N GLN A 146 2.67 2.28 -14.11
CA GLN A 146 2.95 3.63 -13.60
C GLN A 146 4.45 3.92 -13.54
N LEU A 147 5.23 2.94 -13.10
CA LEU A 147 6.69 3.06 -13.01
C LEU A 147 7.34 3.22 -14.39
N ASN A 148 6.84 2.51 -15.40
CA ASN A 148 7.33 2.64 -16.78
C ASN A 148 7.16 4.05 -17.34
N LYS A 149 6.13 4.80 -16.92
CA LYS A 149 5.96 6.20 -17.31
C LYS A 149 7.00 7.12 -16.68
N LYS A 150 7.66 6.68 -15.62
CA LYS A 150 8.63 7.44 -14.82
C LYS A 150 10.05 6.90 -14.99
N LYS A 151 10.28 5.95 -15.90
CA LYS A 151 11.54 5.23 -16.06
C LYS A 151 12.76 6.14 -16.19
N ASP A 152 12.62 7.27 -16.89
CA ASP A 152 13.70 8.22 -17.15
C ASP A 152 14.09 9.03 -15.89
N ARG A 153 13.28 8.98 -14.85
CA ARG A 153 13.52 9.62 -13.54
C ARG A 153 14.02 8.63 -12.48
N VAL A 154 14.04 7.33 -12.78
CA VAL A 154 14.51 6.33 -11.83
C VAL A 154 16.03 6.41 -11.74
N ILE A 155 16.51 6.81 -10.56
CA ILE A 155 17.94 6.98 -10.29
C ILE A 155 18.55 5.81 -9.52
N PHE A 156 17.73 5.00 -8.83
CA PHE A 156 18.18 3.82 -8.10
C PHE A 156 17.07 2.77 -7.99
N ARG A 157 17.45 1.50 -7.96
CA ARG A 157 16.60 0.34 -7.66
C ARG A 157 17.34 -0.62 -6.78
N GLY A 158 16.68 -1.18 -5.79
CA GLY A 158 17.27 -2.19 -4.93
C GLY A 158 16.29 -2.67 -3.86
N ASP A 159 16.73 -3.59 -3.03
CA ASP A 159 16.00 -3.98 -1.84
C ASP A 159 15.93 -2.82 -0.82
N TYR A 160 15.16 -3.01 0.22
CA TYR A 160 14.94 -1.97 1.24
C TYR A 160 16.25 -1.45 1.84
N GLN A 161 17.19 -2.35 2.16
CA GLN A 161 18.46 -1.97 2.79
C GLN A 161 19.33 -1.17 1.81
N SER A 162 19.50 -1.65 0.59
CA SER A 162 20.26 -0.95 -0.46
C SER A 162 19.70 0.43 -0.76
N VAL A 163 18.36 0.55 -0.75
CA VAL A 163 17.68 1.84 -0.94
C VAL A 163 17.94 2.79 0.24
N CYS A 164 17.90 2.31 1.48
CA CYS A 164 18.25 3.13 2.65
C CYS A 164 19.69 3.64 2.57
N GLU A 165 20.65 2.76 2.28
CA GLU A 165 22.06 3.12 2.11
C GLU A 165 22.27 4.14 0.97
N PHE A 166 21.57 3.96 -0.15
CA PHE A 166 21.60 4.92 -1.25
C PHE A 166 21.07 6.30 -0.82
N ILE A 167 19.94 6.36 -0.12
CA ILE A 167 19.31 7.61 0.31
C ILE A 167 20.20 8.35 1.33
N GLU A 168 20.81 7.64 2.27
CA GLU A 168 21.72 8.22 3.27
C GLU A 168 22.94 8.91 2.64
N ASN A 169 23.40 8.40 1.50
CA ASN A 169 24.53 8.92 0.75
C ASN A 169 24.12 9.81 -0.44
N TYR A 170 22.84 10.03 -0.62
CA TYR A 170 22.34 10.79 -1.76
C TYR A 170 22.52 12.31 -1.54
N HIS A 171 23.31 12.91 -2.40
CA HIS A 171 23.48 14.36 -2.47
C HIS A 171 22.85 14.88 -3.77
N PRO A 172 21.74 15.64 -3.70
CA PRO A 172 21.17 16.23 -4.89
C PRO A 172 22.18 17.17 -5.54
N VAL A 173 22.33 17.05 -6.84
CA VAL A 173 23.09 18.04 -7.60
C VAL A 173 22.31 19.35 -7.51
N SER A 174 22.93 20.40 -6.95
CA SER A 174 22.35 21.73 -6.95
C SER A 174 22.15 22.17 -8.40
N LEU A 175 20.89 22.41 -8.79
CA LEU A 175 20.53 22.98 -10.08
C LEU A 175 20.88 24.47 -10.12
#